data_8e522205398828b1fc1f242b8338e25a
#
_entry.id   8e522205398828b1fc1f242b8338e25a
#
_cell.length_a   1.000
_cell.length_b   1.000
_cell.length_c   1.000
_cell.angle_alpha   90.00
_cell.angle_beta   90.00
_cell.angle_gamma   90.00
#
_symmetry.space_group_name_H-M   'P 1'
#
loop_
_entity.id
_entity.type
_entity.pdbx_description
1 polymer ?
#
loop_
_entity_poly.entity_id
_entity_poly.type
_entity_poly.pdbx_seq_one_letter_code
_entity_poly.pdbx_strand_id
1 'polypeptide(L)'
;MSNHILAILSTPENELSGVVRDFKSFTSKAIVKAIHDENESRREWMLQRLVANATRAARNESYKVWTHDNHPLQMQPHFIMQRVNYIHQNPVRAGWVDEPRDYLCSSARDYQDEPGLLKVERVW
;
A
#
# COMPACT_ATOMS: atom_id res chain seq x y z
N MET A 1 -3.52 4.69 7.58
CA MET A 1 -4.03 5.12 6.25
C MET A 1 -4.96 4.05 5.74
N SER A 2 -6.20 4.40 5.49
CA SER A 2 -7.27 3.43 5.23
C SER A 2 -7.49 3.12 3.75
N ASN A 3 -6.92 3.91 2.83
CA ASN A 3 -7.29 3.86 1.42
C ASN A 3 -6.12 4.03 0.42
N HIS A 4 -4.89 4.09 0.89
CA HIS A 4 -3.71 4.20 0.03
C HIS A 4 -2.45 3.64 0.69
N ILE A 5 -1.47 3.31 -0.12
CA ILE A 5 -0.13 2.88 0.30
C ILE A 5 0.87 3.95 -0.18
N LEU A 6 1.78 4.31 0.70
CA LEU A 6 2.98 5.07 0.37
C LEU A 6 4.18 4.13 0.47
N ALA A 7 4.95 4.03 -0.60
CA ALA A 7 6.11 3.15 -0.65
C ALA A 7 7.26 3.82 -1.39
N ILE A 8 8.48 3.55 -0.95
CA ILE A 8 9.71 3.83 -1.69
C ILE A 8 10.13 2.51 -2.31
N LEU A 9 10.24 2.48 -3.63
CA LEU A 9 10.52 1.28 -4.40
C LEU A 9 11.73 1.53 -5.30
N SER A 10 12.55 0.52 -5.47
CA SER A 10 13.62 0.49 -6.45
C SER A 10 13.72 -0.87 -7.11
N THR A 11 14.19 -0.92 -8.33
CA THR A 11 14.51 -2.16 -9.04
C THR A 11 15.84 -2.02 -9.76
N PRO A 12 16.64 -3.08 -9.85
CA PRO A 12 17.93 -3.04 -10.56
C PRO A 12 17.80 -2.75 -12.06
N GLU A 13 16.67 -3.14 -12.67
CA GLU A 13 16.49 -3.18 -14.12
C GLU A 13 15.55 -2.11 -14.67
N ASN A 14 15.21 -1.06 -13.88
CA ASN A 14 14.22 -0.03 -14.24
C ASN A 14 12.82 -0.58 -14.62
N GLU A 15 12.50 -1.80 -14.22
CA GLU A 15 11.21 -2.49 -14.45
C GLU A 15 10.15 -2.14 -13.39
N LEU A 16 10.23 -0.95 -12.78
CA LEU A 16 9.35 -0.55 -11.68
C LEU A 16 7.86 -0.59 -12.04
N SER A 17 7.51 -0.23 -13.27
CA SER A 17 6.12 -0.29 -13.74
C SER A 17 5.58 -1.72 -13.77
N GLY A 18 6.41 -2.69 -14.17
CA GLY A 18 6.08 -4.11 -14.13
C GLY A 18 5.87 -4.60 -12.69
N VAL A 19 6.77 -4.26 -11.79
CA VAL A 19 6.67 -4.60 -10.36
C VAL A 19 5.37 -4.05 -9.76
N VAL A 20 5.04 -2.79 -10.00
CA VAL A 20 3.80 -2.16 -9.49
C VAL A 20 2.56 -2.80 -10.09
N ARG A 21 2.58 -3.12 -11.40
CA ARG A 21 1.48 -3.84 -12.06
C ARG A 21 1.24 -5.20 -11.41
N ASP A 22 2.30 -5.97 -11.23
CA ASP A 22 2.21 -7.33 -10.68
C ASP A 22 1.80 -7.31 -9.22
N PHE A 23 2.31 -6.37 -8.43
CA PHE A 23 1.86 -6.12 -7.06
C PHE A 23 0.35 -5.83 -7.01
N LYS A 24 -0.15 -4.91 -7.84
CA LYS A 24 -1.58 -4.59 -7.89
C LYS A 24 -2.42 -5.79 -8.31
N SER A 25 -1.98 -6.54 -9.29
CA SER A 25 -2.68 -7.74 -9.77
C SER A 25 -2.75 -8.82 -8.68
N PHE A 26 -1.63 -9.12 -8.06
CA PHE A 26 -1.55 -10.12 -7.00
C PHE A 26 -2.40 -9.72 -5.77
N THR A 27 -2.20 -8.52 -5.27
CA THR A 27 -2.92 -8.06 -4.07
C THR A 27 -4.41 -7.87 -4.31
N SER A 28 -4.85 -7.46 -5.50
CA SER A 28 -6.28 -7.41 -5.85
C SER A 28 -6.94 -8.78 -5.71
N LYS A 29 -6.32 -9.82 -6.27
CA LYS A 29 -6.83 -11.19 -6.17
C LYS A 29 -6.84 -11.69 -4.73
N ALA A 30 -5.76 -11.45 -4.00
CA ALA A 30 -5.64 -11.86 -2.60
C ALA A 30 -6.68 -11.16 -1.70
N ILE A 31 -6.90 -9.85 -1.89
CA ILE A 31 -7.89 -9.08 -1.11
C ILE A 31 -9.30 -9.56 -1.42
N VAL A 32 -9.67 -9.74 -2.69
CA VAL A 32 -11.00 -10.25 -3.06
C VAL A 32 -11.21 -11.65 -2.50
N LYS A 33 -10.20 -12.52 -2.61
CA LYS A 33 -10.25 -13.86 -2.02
C LYS A 33 -10.44 -13.81 -0.50
N ALA A 34 -9.69 -13.00 0.22
CA ALA A 34 -9.82 -12.85 1.67
C ALA A 34 -11.22 -12.35 2.07
N ILE A 35 -11.79 -11.38 1.33
CA ILE A 35 -13.17 -10.92 1.57
C ILE A 35 -14.19 -12.05 1.40
N HIS A 36 -13.98 -12.97 0.46
CA HIS A 36 -14.87 -14.11 0.26
C HIS A 36 -14.70 -15.20 1.33
N ASP A 37 -13.47 -15.51 1.69
CA ASP A 37 -13.13 -16.67 2.51
C ASP A 37 -13.19 -16.38 4.02
N GLU A 38 -12.91 -15.16 4.42
CA GLU A 38 -12.91 -14.77 5.83
C GLU A 38 -14.30 -14.34 6.29
N ASN A 39 -14.53 -14.41 7.61
CA ASN A 39 -15.81 -14.02 8.22
C ASN A 39 -15.90 -12.49 8.39
N GLU A 40 -15.86 -11.77 7.26
CA GLU A 40 -15.98 -10.31 7.22
C GLU A 40 -17.44 -9.90 7.25
N SER A 41 -17.84 -9.19 8.30
CA SER A 41 -19.22 -8.75 8.50
C SER A 41 -19.73 -7.77 7.42
N ARG A 42 -18.82 -7.06 6.75
CA ARG A 42 -19.12 -6.10 5.69
C ARG A 42 -18.86 -6.65 4.29
N ARG A 43 -18.74 -7.98 4.15
CA ARG A 43 -18.39 -8.66 2.89
C ARG A 43 -19.21 -8.14 1.71
N GLU A 44 -20.53 -8.18 1.80
CA GLU A 44 -21.41 -7.78 0.69
C GLU A 44 -21.21 -6.33 0.29
N TRP A 45 -21.13 -5.43 1.27
CA TRP A 45 -20.89 -4.01 1.03
C TRP A 45 -19.52 -3.78 0.36
N MET A 46 -18.47 -4.45 0.81
CA MET A 46 -17.13 -4.33 0.24
C MET A 46 -17.10 -4.81 -1.21
N LEU A 47 -17.66 -5.98 -1.49
CA LEU A 47 -17.72 -6.54 -2.85
C LEU A 47 -18.52 -5.65 -3.80
N GLN A 48 -19.69 -5.16 -3.36
CA GLN A 48 -20.50 -4.22 -4.15
C GLN A 48 -19.72 -2.94 -4.52
N ARG A 49 -18.93 -2.40 -3.58
CA ARG A 49 -18.07 -1.23 -3.84
C ARG A 49 -16.99 -1.54 -4.87
N LEU A 50 -16.35 -2.70 -4.79
CA LEU A 50 -15.31 -3.11 -5.74
C LEU A 50 -15.88 -3.35 -7.15
N VAL A 51 -17.07 -3.94 -7.26
CA VAL A 51 -17.80 -4.10 -8.53
C VAL A 51 -18.18 -2.73 -9.11
N ALA A 52 -18.75 -1.84 -8.30
CA ALA A 52 -19.13 -0.50 -8.76
C ALA A 52 -17.91 0.30 -9.28
N ASN A 53 -16.75 0.15 -8.64
CA ASN A 53 -15.51 0.76 -9.09
C ASN A 53 -15.02 0.17 -10.43
N ALA A 54 -15.17 -1.14 -10.64
CA ALA A 54 -14.82 -1.81 -11.90
C ALA A 54 -15.73 -1.33 -13.05
N THR A 55 -17.03 -1.26 -12.81
CA THR A 55 -18.01 -0.79 -13.80
C THR A 55 -17.75 0.65 -14.23
N ARG A 56 -17.45 1.54 -13.30
CA ARG A 56 -17.10 2.95 -13.59
C ARG A 56 -15.82 3.10 -14.40
N ALA A 57 -14.89 2.15 -14.29
CA ALA A 57 -13.62 2.19 -14.99
C ALA A 57 -13.72 1.73 -16.48
N ALA A 58 -14.89 1.24 -16.93
CA ALA A 58 -15.14 0.75 -18.30
C ALA A 58 -14.10 -0.28 -18.78
N ARG A 59 -13.56 -1.10 -17.88
CA ARG A 59 -12.63 -2.19 -18.18
C ARG A 59 -13.28 -3.53 -17.81
N ASN A 60 -12.91 -4.59 -18.52
CA ASN A 60 -13.42 -5.95 -18.28
C ASN A 60 -12.90 -6.59 -16.99
N GLU A 61 -12.97 -5.87 -15.89
CA GLU A 61 -12.59 -6.35 -14.56
C GLU A 61 -13.86 -6.57 -13.73
N SER A 62 -13.97 -7.74 -13.09
CA SER A 62 -15.10 -8.04 -12.19
C SER A 62 -15.04 -7.22 -10.90
N TYR A 63 -13.84 -6.91 -10.42
CA TYR A 63 -13.57 -6.13 -9.22
C TYR A 63 -12.42 -5.15 -9.45
N LYS A 64 -12.52 -3.95 -8.89
CA LYS A 64 -11.44 -2.96 -8.93
C LYS A 64 -11.04 -2.56 -7.51
N VAL A 65 -9.90 -3.07 -7.05
CA VAL A 65 -9.30 -2.74 -5.75
C VAL A 65 -8.43 -1.48 -5.84
N TRP A 66 -7.56 -1.42 -6.86
CA TRP A 66 -6.62 -0.31 -7.04
C TRP A 66 -7.10 0.70 -8.07
N THR A 67 -6.80 1.96 -7.85
CA THR A 67 -6.91 2.98 -8.91
C THR A 67 -5.81 2.77 -9.95
N HIS A 68 -6.02 3.26 -11.18
CA HIS A 68 -4.99 3.20 -12.21
C HIS A 68 -3.87 4.20 -11.96
N ASP A 69 -4.21 5.34 -11.39
CA ASP A 69 -3.25 6.40 -11.13
C ASP A 69 -2.35 6.02 -9.94
N ASN A 70 -1.04 6.06 -10.23
CA ASN A 70 -0.03 6.03 -9.21
C ASN A 70 0.55 7.43 -9.17
N HIS A 71 0.76 8.10 -8.18
CA HIS A 71 1.46 9.39 -8.14
C HIS A 71 2.96 9.18 -7.94
N PRO A 72 3.71 8.68 -8.95
CA PRO A 72 5.12 8.39 -8.79
C PRO A 72 5.90 9.69 -8.69
N LEU A 73 6.84 9.73 -7.78
CA LEU A 73 7.80 10.80 -7.64
C LEU A 73 9.20 10.21 -7.79
N GLN A 74 9.99 10.75 -8.71
CA GLN A 74 11.38 10.38 -8.81
C GLN A 74 12.11 10.91 -7.57
N MET A 75 12.83 10.00 -6.89
CA MET A 75 13.51 10.30 -5.66
C MET A 75 14.94 10.76 -5.91
N GLN A 76 15.29 11.93 -5.37
CA GLN A 76 16.67 12.36 -5.27
C GLN A 76 17.28 11.77 -3.98
N PRO A 77 18.53 11.23 -4.00
CA PRO A 77 19.13 10.56 -2.85
C PRO A 77 19.08 11.38 -1.55
N HIS A 78 19.32 12.68 -1.63
CA HIS A 78 19.35 13.56 -0.47
C HIS A 78 17.96 13.82 0.17
N PHE A 79 16.86 13.46 -0.52
CA PHE A 79 15.50 13.58 0.03
C PHE A 79 14.93 12.26 0.56
N ILE A 80 15.63 11.14 0.40
CA ILE A 80 15.10 9.83 0.75
C ILE A 80 14.68 9.78 2.23
N MET A 81 15.58 10.18 3.15
CA MET A 81 15.27 10.15 4.58
C MET A 81 14.12 11.09 4.97
N GLN A 82 14.02 12.23 4.32
CA GLN A 82 12.88 13.12 4.52
C GLN A 82 11.56 12.44 4.13
N ARG A 83 11.57 11.67 3.04
CA ARG A 83 10.39 10.92 2.58
C ARG A 83 10.08 9.72 3.47
N VAL A 84 11.08 9.00 3.93
CA VAL A 84 10.91 7.94 4.94
C VAL A 84 10.23 8.50 6.19
N ASN A 85 10.76 9.59 6.74
CA ASN A 85 10.16 10.26 7.90
C ASN A 85 8.73 10.74 7.62
N TYR A 86 8.47 11.29 6.45
CA TYR A 86 7.12 11.69 6.04
C TYR A 86 6.16 10.49 6.07
N ILE A 87 6.56 9.35 5.48
CA ILE A 87 5.75 8.13 5.45
C ILE A 87 5.47 7.63 6.87
N HIS A 88 6.49 7.57 7.72
CA HIS A 88 6.36 7.09 9.09
C HIS A 88 5.48 8.01 9.96
N GLN A 89 5.51 9.32 9.73
CA GLN A 89 4.70 10.28 10.46
C GLN A 89 3.24 10.36 10.00
N ASN A 90 2.88 9.80 8.85
CA ASN A 90 1.51 9.87 8.34
C ASN A 90 0.44 9.31 9.30
N PRO A 91 0.61 8.11 9.90
CA PRO A 91 -0.37 7.57 10.84
C PRO A 91 -0.50 8.42 12.11
N VAL A 92 0.60 9.02 12.58
CA VAL A 92 0.60 9.94 13.74
C VAL A 92 -0.18 11.20 13.42
N ARG A 93 0.11 11.82 12.27
CA ARG A 93 -0.63 13.01 11.80
C ARG A 93 -2.12 12.74 11.56
N ALA A 94 -2.45 11.51 11.19
CA ALA A 94 -3.84 11.07 11.04
C ALA A 94 -4.54 10.77 12.38
N GLY A 95 -3.82 10.82 13.51
CA GLY A 95 -4.35 10.56 14.84
C GLY A 95 -4.66 9.07 15.10
N TRP A 96 -4.01 8.16 14.39
CA TRP A 96 -4.27 6.72 14.55
C TRP A 96 -3.38 6.08 15.60
N VAL A 97 -2.18 6.60 15.77
CA VAL A 97 -1.18 6.18 16.76
C VAL A 97 -0.45 7.40 17.28
N ASP A 98 0.14 7.29 18.47
CA ASP A 98 0.91 8.37 19.08
C ASP A 98 2.34 8.42 18.54
N GLU A 99 2.94 7.25 18.28
CA GLU A 99 4.28 7.14 17.72
C GLU A 99 4.29 6.31 16.42
N PRO A 100 5.21 6.61 15.46
CA PRO A 100 5.29 5.89 14.20
C PRO A 100 5.43 4.37 14.32
N ARG A 101 6.19 3.90 15.33
CA ARG A 101 6.43 2.46 15.59
C ARG A 101 5.18 1.70 16.01
N ASP A 102 4.17 2.40 16.53
CA ASP A 102 2.93 1.77 16.97
C ASP A 102 2.02 1.39 15.80
N TYR A 103 2.27 1.97 14.62
CA TYR A 103 1.55 1.61 13.41
C TYR A 103 2.18 0.40 12.73
N LEU A 104 1.63 -0.79 12.99
CA LEU A 104 2.17 -2.08 12.54
C LEU A 104 2.33 -2.19 11.01
N CYS A 105 1.46 -1.57 10.23
CA CYS A 105 1.51 -1.58 8.76
C CYS A 105 2.48 -0.53 8.19
N SER A 106 3.61 -0.34 8.84
CA SER A 106 4.67 0.61 8.47
C SER A 106 6.04 -0.01 8.70
N SER A 107 7.04 0.47 7.99
CA SER A 107 8.45 0.12 8.21
C SER A 107 9.10 0.90 9.37
N ALA A 108 8.35 1.68 10.13
CA ALA A 108 8.92 2.52 11.18
C ALA A 108 9.67 1.71 12.25
N ARG A 109 9.20 0.49 12.57
CA ARG A 109 9.87 -0.42 13.50
C ARG A 109 11.24 -0.86 13.00
N ASP A 110 11.34 -1.20 11.71
CA ASP A 110 12.60 -1.63 11.11
C ASP A 110 13.68 -0.55 11.22
N TYR A 111 13.30 0.73 11.18
CA TYR A 111 14.21 1.86 11.37
C TYR A 111 14.59 2.13 12.84
N GLN A 112 13.97 1.43 13.78
CA GLN A 112 14.28 1.45 15.21
C GLN A 112 14.85 0.12 15.70
N ASP A 113 15.32 -0.73 14.79
CA ASP A 113 15.85 -2.07 15.07
C ASP A 113 14.84 -3.01 15.75
N GLU A 114 13.55 -2.74 15.59
CA GLU A 114 12.45 -3.60 16.01
C GLU A 114 11.89 -4.37 14.80
N PRO A 115 11.42 -5.62 14.97
CA PRO A 115 10.87 -6.39 13.85
C PRO A 115 9.54 -5.78 13.36
N GLY A 116 9.47 -5.46 12.06
CA GLY A 116 8.26 -5.10 11.35
C GLY A 116 7.49 -6.33 10.83
N LEU A 117 6.34 -6.10 10.18
CA LEU A 117 5.56 -7.18 9.54
C LEU A 117 6.22 -7.75 8.29
N LEU A 118 7.00 -6.95 7.59
CA LEU A 118 7.71 -7.32 6.37
C LEU A 118 9.18 -6.93 6.53
N LYS A 119 10.05 -7.76 5.99
CA LYS A 119 11.46 -7.39 5.88
C LYS A 119 11.61 -6.31 4.82
N VAL A 120 12.14 -5.17 5.20
CA VAL A 120 12.40 -4.04 4.30
C VAL A 120 13.89 -3.75 4.19
N GLU A 121 14.33 -3.23 3.04
CA GLU A 121 15.66 -2.65 2.91
C GLU A 121 15.62 -1.23 3.48
N ARG A 122 16.49 -0.96 4.43
CA ARG A 122 16.64 0.39 4.97
C ARG A 122 17.46 1.24 4.01
N VAL A 123 16.95 2.39 3.67
CA VAL A 123 17.64 3.40 2.86
C VAL A 123 18.09 4.53 3.78
N TRP A 124 19.34 4.95 3.63
CA TRP A 124 19.98 5.96 4.49
C TRP A 124 20.32 7.20 3.67
#